data_5619d09087611a2f9af0a2e4b43f89bf
#
_entry.id   5619d09087611a2f9af0a2e4b43f89bf
#
_cell.length_a   1.000
_cell.length_b   1.000
_cell.length_c   1.000
_cell.angle_alpha   90.00
_cell.angle_beta   90.00
_cell.angle_gamma   90.00
#
_symmetry.space_group_name_H-M   'P 1'
#
loop_
_entity.id
_entity.type
_entity.pdbx_description
1 polymer ?
#
loop_
_entity_poly.entity_id
_entity_poly.type
_entity_poly.pdbx_seq_one_letter_code
_entity_poly.pdbx_strand_id
1 'polypeptide(L)'
;MIGTLVTTPYGPLPYGLTPYTPIDNQYVLDANEVALTRDYVQSYNATIKSIAAQKGLAVFDAYTYLNNVKANGLVVDGISLSSSYISGGLFSLDGVHLTPRGYSIIANEFIKAINSTYGSTIPLANVASYQGLTFP
;
A
#
# COMPACT_ATOMS: atom_id res chain seq x y z
N MET A 1 -1.28 -5.89 25.00
CA MET A 1 -0.29 -5.16 24.15
C MET A 1 0.78 -6.17 23.73
N ILE A 2 1.22 -6.12 22.45
CA ILE A 2 2.24 -7.06 21.95
C ILE A 2 3.51 -6.95 22.80
N GLY A 3 4.12 -8.08 23.16
CA GLY A 3 5.32 -8.17 23.98
C GLY A 3 5.08 -8.17 25.50
N THR A 4 3.88 -7.89 25.97
CA THR A 4 3.56 -8.02 27.41
C THR A 4 3.67 -9.49 27.83
N LEU A 5 4.31 -9.74 28.99
CA LEU A 5 4.44 -11.11 29.50
C LEU A 5 3.09 -11.66 29.97
N VAL A 6 2.72 -12.83 29.44
CA VAL A 6 1.54 -13.59 29.80
C VAL A 6 1.98 -14.88 30.49
N THR A 7 1.37 -15.22 31.62
CA THR A 7 1.66 -16.46 32.34
C THR A 7 1.13 -17.64 31.54
N THR A 8 1.99 -18.60 31.22
CA THR A 8 1.65 -19.85 30.54
C THR A 8 2.14 -21.05 31.33
N PRO A 9 1.70 -22.29 31.00
CA PRO A 9 2.25 -23.51 31.60
C PRO A 9 3.77 -23.67 31.39
N TYR A 10 4.36 -22.94 30.43
CA TYR A 10 5.80 -22.95 30.10
C TYR A 10 6.55 -21.77 30.73
N GLY A 11 5.92 -21.02 31.63
CA GLY A 11 6.45 -19.80 32.20
C GLY A 11 5.92 -18.52 31.52
N PRO A 12 6.38 -17.35 31.93
CA PRO A 12 6.01 -16.07 31.33
C PRO A 12 6.52 -15.97 29.88
N LEU A 13 5.63 -15.81 28.90
CA LEU A 13 5.97 -15.65 27.49
C LEU A 13 5.40 -14.34 26.94
N PRO A 14 6.08 -13.68 25.96
CA PRO A 14 5.62 -12.43 25.41
C PRO A 14 4.42 -12.64 24.47
N TYR A 15 3.29 -11.94 24.76
CA TYR A 15 2.08 -11.96 23.98
C TYR A 15 2.32 -11.53 22.52
N GLY A 16 1.83 -12.29 21.58
CA GLY A 16 1.92 -12.01 20.15
C GLY A 16 3.28 -12.29 19.51
N LEU A 17 4.28 -12.75 20.28
CA LEU A 17 5.63 -13.02 19.77
C LEU A 17 6.02 -14.50 19.80
N THR A 18 5.16 -15.36 20.32
CA THR A 18 5.40 -16.81 20.35
C THR A 18 4.15 -17.59 19.91
N PRO A 19 4.31 -18.81 19.39
CA PRO A 19 3.18 -19.66 19.03
C PRO A 19 2.27 -20.03 20.22
N TYR A 20 2.79 -19.92 21.45
CA TYR A 20 2.05 -20.25 22.67
C TYR A 20 1.22 -19.08 23.23
N THR A 21 1.47 -17.89 22.74
CA THR A 21 0.76 -16.65 23.10
C THR A 21 0.44 -15.86 21.84
N PRO A 22 -0.36 -16.44 20.91
CA PRO A 22 -0.69 -15.75 19.65
C PRO A 22 -1.54 -14.51 19.94
N ILE A 23 -1.56 -13.58 19.00
CA ILE A 23 -2.49 -12.45 19.02
C ILE A 23 -3.92 -13.00 18.87
N ASP A 24 -4.84 -12.53 19.72
CA ASP A 24 -6.25 -12.97 19.66
C ASP A 24 -6.86 -12.62 18.30
N ASN A 25 -7.73 -13.52 17.80
CA ASN A 25 -8.34 -13.41 16.47
C ASN A 25 -9.06 -12.09 16.23
N GLN A 26 -9.62 -11.47 17.25
CA GLN A 26 -10.29 -10.16 17.15
C GLN A 26 -9.37 -8.99 16.77
N TYR A 27 -8.04 -9.18 16.81
CA TYR A 27 -7.04 -8.14 16.48
C TYR A 27 -6.27 -8.44 15.20
N VAL A 28 -6.55 -9.54 14.52
CA VAL A 28 -5.88 -9.94 13.27
C VAL A 28 -6.89 -10.50 12.29
N LEU A 29 -6.62 -10.34 11.00
CA LEU A 29 -7.40 -11.01 9.96
C LEU A 29 -6.85 -12.42 9.77
N ASP A 30 -7.72 -13.44 9.84
CA ASP A 30 -7.36 -14.78 9.45
C ASP A 30 -7.29 -14.95 7.91
N ALA A 31 -6.86 -16.11 7.44
CA ALA A 31 -6.71 -16.37 6.01
C ALA A 31 -8.02 -16.26 5.22
N ASN A 32 -9.17 -16.62 5.84
CA ASN A 32 -10.48 -16.54 5.19
C ASN A 32 -10.96 -15.08 5.11
N GLU A 33 -10.77 -14.31 6.17
CA GLU A 33 -11.09 -12.88 6.22
C GLU A 33 -10.25 -12.09 5.23
N VAL A 34 -8.96 -12.40 5.11
CA VAL A 34 -8.08 -11.82 4.09
C VAL A 34 -8.55 -12.16 2.68
N ALA A 35 -8.93 -13.42 2.43
CA ALA A 35 -9.46 -13.85 1.14
C ALA A 35 -10.77 -13.13 0.81
N LEU A 36 -11.71 -13.09 1.76
CA LEU A 36 -12.99 -12.42 1.61
C LEU A 36 -12.82 -10.91 1.31
N THR A 37 -11.96 -10.24 2.08
CA THR A 37 -11.66 -8.82 1.89
C THR A 37 -11.08 -8.56 0.50
N ARG A 38 -10.14 -9.39 0.05
CA ARG A 38 -9.54 -9.29 -1.28
C ARG A 38 -10.58 -9.46 -2.38
N ASP A 39 -11.47 -10.44 -2.27
CA ASP A 39 -12.51 -10.72 -3.27
C ASP A 39 -13.48 -9.54 -3.40
N TYR A 40 -13.88 -8.93 -2.30
CA TYR A 40 -14.69 -7.72 -2.31
C TYR A 40 -13.96 -6.53 -2.95
N VAL A 41 -12.70 -6.30 -2.62
CA VAL A 41 -11.89 -5.24 -3.24
C VAL A 41 -11.78 -5.44 -4.75
N GLN A 42 -11.55 -6.67 -5.21
CA GLN A 42 -11.51 -6.98 -6.65
C GLN A 42 -12.86 -6.73 -7.33
N SER A 43 -13.96 -7.11 -6.69
CA SER A 43 -15.33 -6.86 -7.19
C SER A 43 -15.63 -5.37 -7.31
N TYR A 44 -15.29 -4.58 -6.28
CA TYR A 44 -15.44 -3.13 -6.35
C TYR A 44 -14.61 -2.50 -7.47
N ASN A 45 -13.34 -2.91 -7.62
CA ASN A 45 -12.46 -2.42 -8.67
C ASN A 45 -12.98 -2.77 -10.06
N ALA A 46 -13.53 -3.97 -10.26
CA ALA A 46 -14.16 -4.37 -11.52
C ALA A 46 -15.38 -3.49 -11.84
N THR A 47 -16.22 -3.21 -10.85
CA THR A 47 -17.39 -2.34 -11.00
C THR A 47 -16.98 -0.90 -11.35
N ILE A 48 -15.99 -0.34 -10.64
CA ILE A 48 -15.45 0.99 -10.90
C ILE A 48 -14.93 1.10 -12.34
N LYS A 49 -14.10 0.13 -12.76
CA LYS A 49 -13.56 0.10 -14.14
C LYS A 49 -14.67 0.02 -15.20
N SER A 50 -15.67 -0.82 -14.96
CA SER A 50 -16.81 -0.97 -15.89
C SER A 50 -17.60 0.33 -16.04
N ILE A 51 -17.94 0.98 -14.94
CA ILE A 51 -18.68 2.25 -14.95
C ILE A 51 -17.85 3.37 -15.59
N ALA A 52 -16.56 3.44 -15.26
CA ALA A 52 -15.67 4.44 -15.83
C ALA A 52 -15.53 4.26 -17.35
N ALA A 53 -15.37 3.04 -17.83
CA ALA A 53 -15.32 2.75 -19.26
C ALA A 53 -16.62 3.17 -19.98
N GLN A 54 -17.79 2.89 -19.40
CA GLN A 54 -19.08 3.30 -19.97
C GLN A 54 -19.25 4.82 -20.04
N LYS A 55 -18.62 5.55 -19.14
CA LYS A 55 -18.74 7.00 -19.02
C LYS A 55 -17.53 7.76 -19.59
N GLY A 56 -16.54 7.08 -20.15
CA GLY A 56 -15.32 7.70 -20.67
C GLY A 56 -14.49 8.41 -19.57
N LEU A 57 -14.46 7.88 -18.36
CA LEU A 57 -13.74 8.47 -17.22
C LEU A 57 -12.34 7.88 -17.10
N ALA A 58 -11.37 8.74 -16.73
CA ALA A 58 -10.02 8.31 -16.40
C ALA A 58 -10.02 7.43 -15.15
N VAL A 59 -9.27 6.34 -15.18
CA VAL A 59 -9.08 5.45 -14.03
C VAL A 59 -7.59 5.17 -13.83
N PHE A 60 -7.13 5.37 -12.61
CA PHE A 60 -5.86 4.84 -12.15
C PHE A 60 -6.13 3.61 -11.26
N ASP A 61 -5.66 2.43 -11.69
CA ASP A 61 -5.79 1.18 -10.94
C ASP A 61 -4.70 1.09 -9.87
N ALA A 62 -4.93 1.75 -8.74
CA ALA A 62 -4.00 1.78 -7.61
C ALA A 62 -3.74 0.38 -7.03
N TYR A 63 -4.74 -0.50 -7.04
CA TYR A 63 -4.59 -1.87 -6.51
C TYR A 63 -3.57 -2.66 -7.32
N THR A 64 -3.71 -2.70 -8.64
CA THR A 64 -2.76 -3.40 -9.52
C THR A 64 -1.39 -2.74 -9.46
N TYR A 65 -1.34 -1.41 -9.49
CA TYR A 65 -0.09 -0.66 -9.44
C TYR A 65 0.73 -0.96 -8.18
N LEU A 66 0.11 -0.86 -6.99
CA LEU A 66 0.81 -1.10 -5.72
C LEU A 66 1.20 -2.58 -5.53
N ASN A 67 0.41 -3.53 -6.05
CA ASN A 67 0.82 -4.94 -6.07
C ASN A 67 2.05 -5.18 -6.96
N ASN A 68 2.13 -4.49 -8.10
CA ASN A 68 3.32 -4.55 -8.96
C ASN A 68 4.55 -3.94 -8.27
N VAL A 69 4.38 -2.80 -7.60
CA VAL A 69 5.47 -2.19 -6.80
C VAL A 69 5.91 -3.12 -5.67
N LYS A 70 4.98 -3.82 -5.03
CA LYS A 70 5.28 -4.82 -4.00
C LYS A 70 6.12 -5.97 -4.55
N ALA A 71 5.82 -6.43 -5.75
CA ALA A 71 6.50 -7.58 -6.35
C ALA A 71 7.89 -7.21 -6.95
N ASN A 72 8.01 -6.04 -7.56
CA ASN A 72 9.12 -5.69 -8.43
C ASN A 72 9.93 -4.47 -7.96
N GLY A 73 9.43 -3.75 -6.96
CA GLY A 73 9.96 -2.41 -6.64
C GLY A 73 9.56 -1.38 -7.71
N LEU A 74 10.13 -0.20 -7.61
CA LEU A 74 9.90 0.91 -8.51
C LEU A 74 11.16 1.76 -8.63
N VAL A 75 11.49 2.20 -9.84
CA VAL A 75 12.55 3.19 -10.08
C VAL A 75 11.92 4.39 -10.79
N VAL A 76 11.99 5.55 -10.17
CA VAL A 76 11.47 6.82 -10.72
C VAL A 76 12.49 7.93 -10.46
N ASP A 77 12.81 8.70 -11.49
CA ASP A 77 13.78 9.81 -11.44
C ASP A 77 15.13 9.39 -10.82
N GLY A 78 15.57 8.14 -11.09
CA GLY A 78 16.81 7.57 -10.57
C GLY A 78 16.74 7.10 -9.10
N ILE A 79 15.56 7.15 -8.46
CA ILE A 79 15.36 6.73 -7.09
C ILE A 79 14.71 5.35 -7.07
N SER A 80 15.35 4.40 -6.40
CA SER A 80 14.78 3.07 -6.16
C SER A 80 13.88 3.08 -4.93
N LEU A 81 12.66 2.58 -5.08
CA LEU A 81 11.64 2.54 -4.05
C LEU A 81 10.99 1.14 -4.00
N SER A 82 10.47 0.78 -2.86
CA SER A 82 9.70 -0.45 -2.68
C SER A 82 8.60 -0.26 -1.63
N SER A 83 7.74 -1.27 -1.46
CA SER A 83 6.73 -1.29 -0.41
C SER A 83 7.26 -1.84 0.93
N SER A 84 8.57 -2.13 1.04
CA SER A 84 9.16 -2.62 2.28
C SER A 84 8.97 -1.61 3.40
N TYR A 85 8.46 -2.10 4.54
CA TYR A 85 8.23 -1.25 5.71
C TYR A 85 9.56 -0.62 6.18
N ILE A 86 9.52 0.65 6.52
CA ILE A 86 10.66 1.47 6.94
C ILE A 86 11.70 1.71 5.83
N SER A 87 12.20 0.65 5.17
CA SER A 87 13.34 0.74 4.25
C SER A 87 12.97 1.04 2.80
N GLY A 88 11.70 0.82 2.41
CA GLY A 88 11.27 0.95 1.01
C GLY A 88 11.07 2.37 0.50
N GLY A 89 10.95 3.34 1.39
CA GLY A 89 10.83 4.77 1.07
C GLY A 89 9.49 5.21 0.47
N LEU A 90 8.60 4.27 0.11
CA LEU A 90 7.28 4.58 -0.46
C LEU A 90 6.25 4.89 0.63
N PHE A 91 6.21 4.08 1.70
CA PHE A 91 5.27 4.22 2.81
C PHE A 91 5.91 4.93 4.00
N SER A 92 5.09 5.66 4.76
CA SER A 92 5.48 6.30 6.01
C SER A 92 5.66 5.27 7.14
N LEU A 93 6.06 5.74 8.32
CA LEU A 93 6.31 4.86 9.48
C LEU A 93 5.05 4.22 10.06
N ASP A 94 3.86 4.65 9.65
CA ASP A 94 2.61 3.98 10.02
C ASP A 94 2.28 2.74 9.15
N GLY A 95 3.03 2.55 8.04
CA GLY A 95 2.85 1.44 7.12
C GLY A 95 1.59 1.51 6.25
N VAL A 96 0.83 2.60 6.32
CA VAL A 96 -0.44 2.81 5.62
C VAL A 96 -0.37 4.02 4.69
N HIS A 97 -0.02 5.18 5.21
CA HIS A 97 0.12 6.39 4.42
C HIS A 97 1.43 6.40 3.63
N LEU A 98 1.42 7.06 2.50
CA LEU A 98 2.62 7.24 1.70
C LEU A 98 3.50 8.36 2.27
N THR A 99 4.79 8.34 1.93
CA THR A 99 5.65 9.50 2.13
C THR A 99 5.27 10.62 1.15
N PRO A 100 5.71 11.89 1.34
CA PRO A 100 5.52 12.94 0.33
C PRO A 100 6.01 12.52 -1.06
N ARG A 101 7.12 11.78 -1.13
CA ARG A 101 7.63 11.18 -2.37
C ARG A 101 6.68 10.13 -2.93
N GLY A 102 6.16 9.24 -2.10
CA GLY A 102 5.17 8.25 -2.50
C GLY A 102 3.89 8.89 -3.04
N TYR A 103 3.40 9.94 -2.39
CA TYR A 103 2.24 10.68 -2.89
C TYR A 103 2.49 11.36 -4.23
N SER A 104 3.69 11.90 -4.49
CA SER A 104 4.02 12.50 -5.78
C SER A 104 4.01 11.47 -6.92
N ILE A 105 4.41 10.23 -6.64
CA ILE A 105 4.34 9.11 -7.60
C ILE A 105 2.88 8.79 -7.92
N ILE A 106 2.03 8.63 -6.90
CA ILE A 106 0.60 8.34 -7.11
C ILE A 106 -0.09 9.49 -7.85
N ALA A 107 0.24 10.75 -7.54
CA ALA A 107 -0.25 11.90 -8.28
C ALA A 107 0.12 11.84 -9.76
N ASN A 108 1.35 11.44 -10.08
CA ASN A 108 1.80 11.26 -11.46
C ASN A 108 1.02 10.15 -12.18
N GLU A 109 0.69 9.05 -11.53
CA GLU A 109 -0.14 8.00 -12.14
C GLU A 109 -1.57 8.49 -12.43
N PHE A 110 -2.17 9.29 -11.53
CA PHE A 110 -3.45 9.96 -11.82
C PHE A 110 -3.32 10.93 -12.99
N ILE A 111 -2.26 11.76 -13.04
CA ILE A 111 -2.03 12.68 -14.15
C ILE A 111 -1.87 11.94 -15.47
N LYS A 112 -1.14 10.84 -15.51
CA LYS A 112 -1.00 9.98 -16.69
C LYS A 112 -2.36 9.45 -17.17
N ALA A 113 -3.18 8.94 -16.25
CA ALA A 113 -4.52 8.46 -16.58
C ALA A 113 -5.40 9.57 -17.15
N ILE A 114 -5.38 10.76 -16.54
CA ILE A 114 -6.13 11.95 -17.01
C ILE A 114 -5.65 12.39 -18.38
N ASN A 115 -4.33 12.55 -18.56
CA ASN A 115 -3.77 12.97 -19.83
C ASN A 115 -4.10 12.01 -20.96
N SER A 116 -3.99 10.69 -20.68
CA SER A 116 -4.30 9.65 -21.66
C SER A 116 -5.79 9.63 -22.04
N THR A 117 -6.68 9.80 -21.06
CA THR A 117 -8.13 9.69 -21.29
C THR A 117 -8.70 10.95 -21.95
N TYR A 118 -8.25 12.12 -21.58
CA TYR A 118 -8.84 13.39 -22.00
C TYR A 118 -7.97 14.19 -22.98
N GLY A 119 -6.82 13.65 -23.40
CA GLY A 119 -5.90 14.35 -24.29
C GLY A 119 -5.30 15.61 -23.66
N SER A 120 -5.24 15.68 -22.34
CA SER A 120 -4.66 16.81 -21.62
C SER A 120 -3.12 16.70 -21.53
N THR A 121 -2.47 17.79 -21.15
CA THR A 121 -1.00 17.89 -21.06
C THR A 121 -0.58 18.40 -19.69
N ILE A 122 -1.20 17.90 -18.63
CA ILE A 122 -0.85 18.26 -17.26
C ILE A 122 0.60 17.78 -16.99
N PRO A 123 1.50 18.66 -16.53
CA PRO A 123 2.88 18.29 -16.25
C PRO A 123 2.97 17.34 -15.05
N LEU A 124 3.90 16.37 -15.13
CA LEU A 124 4.21 15.48 -14.02
C LEU A 124 5.03 16.20 -12.95
N ALA A 125 4.79 15.83 -11.69
CA ALA A 125 5.62 16.26 -10.59
C ALA A 125 7.01 15.58 -10.66
N ASN A 126 8.07 16.35 -10.38
CA ASN A 126 9.41 15.79 -10.21
C ASN A 126 9.49 15.07 -8.87
N VAL A 127 9.52 13.74 -8.89
CA VAL A 127 9.49 12.89 -7.69
C VAL A 127 10.73 13.12 -6.81
N ALA A 128 11.88 13.44 -7.41
CA ALA A 128 13.11 13.72 -6.67
C ALA A 128 13.02 14.97 -5.77
N SER A 129 12.12 15.91 -6.08
CA SER A 129 11.91 17.13 -5.29
C SER A 129 11.15 16.88 -3.98
N TYR A 130 10.57 15.70 -3.78
CA TYR A 130 9.81 15.38 -2.58
C TYR A 130 10.62 14.51 -1.62
N GLN A 131 10.42 14.73 -0.33
CA GLN A 131 11.12 13.97 0.70
C GLN A 131 10.56 12.54 0.83
N GLY A 132 11.47 11.57 0.94
CA GLY A 132 11.19 10.23 1.44
C GLY A 132 11.34 10.17 2.96
N LEU A 133 11.45 8.95 3.50
CA LEU A 133 11.84 8.77 4.90
C LEU A 133 13.30 9.20 5.07
N THR A 134 13.55 10.08 6.03
CA THR A 134 14.90 10.43 6.50
C THR A 134 15.06 9.89 7.91
N PHE A 135 16.10 9.11 8.11
CA PHE A 135 16.51 8.68 9.44
C PHE A 135 17.67 9.60 9.90
N PRO A 136 17.70 9.94 11.19
CA PRO A 136 18.82 10.71 11.75
C PRO A 136 20.12 9.91 11.70
#